data_d7595b4eeed66347391874283dcd5bd3
#
_entry.id   d7595b4eeed66347391874283dcd5bd3
#
_cell.length_a   1.000
_cell.length_b   1.000
_cell.length_c   1.000
_cell.angle_alpha   90.00
_cell.angle_beta   90.00
_cell.angle_gamma   90.00
#
_symmetry.space_group_name_H-M   'P 1'
#
loop_
_entity.id
_entity.type
_entity.pdbx_description
1 polymer ?
#
loop_
_entity_poly.entity_id
_entity_poly.type
_entity_poly.pdbx_seq_one_letter_code
_entity_poly.pdbx_strand_id
1 'polypeptide(L)'
;MSYRKTGGAHVQLSDVMRRLEAARTIWIATGGPNGPHTAPAWFLWTDDTVVFATGRDTHKARDIEFDPRVRLHLDSGHDVVFLSGRAEPIPDEELPPLNQAYGDKYVEPVLGIRAPLITEENNRAYRVVPRTLSAWLYGNIGSRTDWESDPL
;
A
#
# COMPACT_ATOMS: atom_id res chain seq x y z
N MET A 1 6.91 -0.96 -13.77
CA MET A 1 6.34 0.39 -13.69
C MET A 1 7.43 1.39 -13.40
N SER A 2 7.39 2.56 -13.98
CA SER A 2 8.38 3.60 -13.71
C SER A 2 7.74 4.84 -13.07
N TYR A 3 8.54 5.52 -12.26
CA TYR A 3 8.15 6.75 -11.58
C TYR A 3 9.06 7.89 -12.03
N ARG A 4 8.45 8.99 -12.35
CA ARG A 4 9.15 10.21 -12.78
C ARG A 4 9.11 11.23 -11.65
N LYS A 5 10.27 11.76 -11.32
CA LYS A 5 10.36 12.81 -10.28
C LYS A 5 9.69 14.09 -10.81
N THR A 6 8.80 14.66 -9.99
CA THR A 6 8.04 15.87 -10.32
C THR A 6 8.40 17.06 -9.43
N GLY A 7 9.05 16.83 -8.29
CA GLY A 7 9.46 17.91 -7.42
C GLY A 7 10.47 17.44 -6.37
N GLY A 8 11.31 18.36 -5.91
CA GLY A 8 12.30 18.09 -4.89
C GLY A 8 13.49 17.26 -5.41
N ALA A 9 14.49 17.06 -4.56
CA ALA A 9 15.69 16.28 -4.90
C ALA A 9 16.38 15.69 -3.67
N HIS A 10 15.71 15.67 -2.51
CA HIS A 10 16.34 15.31 -1.24
C HIS A 10 16.22 13.84 -0.89
N VAL A 11 15.25 13.14 -1.45
CA VAL A 11 15.01 11.72 -1.16
C VAL A 11 15.22 10.92 -2.43
N GLN A 12 15.89 9.77 -2.32
CA GLN A 12 16.10 8.86 -3.45
C GLN A 12 14.93 7.89 -3.56
N LEU A 13 14.46 7.67 -4.78
CA LEU A 13 13.36 6.73 -5.05
C LEU A 13 13.69 5.32 -4.55
N SER A 14 14.94 4.87 -4.73
CA SER A 14 15.39 3.56 -4.26
C SER A 14 15.24 3.37 -2.76
N ASP A 15 15.43 4.44 -1.98
CA ASP A 15 15.22 4.40 -0.52
C ASP A 15 13.73 4.24 -0.17
N VAL A 16 12.87 4.95 -0.90
CA VAL A 16 11.42 4.82 -0.72
C VAL A 16 10.96 3.39 -1.04
N MET A 17 11.45 2.81 -2.14
CA MET A 17 11.11 1.43 -2.54
C MET A 17 11.56 0.42 -1.49
N ARG A 18 12.77 0.55 -0.93
CA ARG A 18 13.25 -0.34 0.13
C ARG A 18 12.38 -0.23 1.39
N ARG A 19 11.97 0.96 1.75
CA ARG A 19 11.13 1.17 2.93
C ARG A 19 9.74 0.57 2.75
N LEU A 20 9.16 0.69 1.57
CA LEU A 20 7.87 0.06 1.24
C LEU A 20 7.98 -1.46 1.26
N GLU A 21 9.06 -2.02 0.76
CA GLU A 21 9.28 -3.46 0.78
C GLU A 21 9.45 -4.01 2.20
N ALA A 22 10.17 -3.28 3.06
CA ALA A 22 10.47 -3.71 4.42
C ALA A 22 9.37 -3.45 5.43
N ALA A 23 8.52 -2.46 5.22
CA ALA A 23 7.47 -2.07 6.16
C ALA A 23 6.43 -3.19 6.31
N ARG A 24 5.97 -3.41 7.54
CA ARG A 24 5.01 -4.47 7.84
C ARG A 24 3.57 -3.99 7.83
N THR A 25 3.35 -2.71 8.05
CA THR A 25 2.02 -2.09 8.06
C THR A 25 2.02 -0.86 7.20
N ILE A 26 0.86 -0.60 6.61
CA ILE A 26 0.58 0.62 5.86
C ILE A 26 -0.79 1.14 6.30
N TRP A 27 -0.91 2.44 6.48
CA TRP A 27 -2.18 3.07 6.78
C TRP A 27 -2.90 3.39 5.48
N ILE A 28 -4.21 3.08 5.45
CA ILE A 28 -5.04 3.27 4.27
C ILE A 28 -6.17 4.21 4.64
N ALA A 29 -6.22 5.35 3.96
CA ALA A 29 -7.29 6.33 4.08
C ALA A 29 -8.27 6.14 2.93
N THR A 30 -9.53 6.00 3.26
CA THR A 30 -10.62 5.81 2.32
C THR A 30 -11.67 6.90 2.53
N GLY A 31 -12.50 7.15 1.52
CA GLY A 31 -13.58 8.11 1.59
C GLY A 31 -14.90 7.47 1.22
N GLY A 32 -15.86 7.53 2.13
CA GLY A 32 -17.20 6.98 1.92
C GLY A 32 -18.28 8.02 2.18
N PRO A 33 -19.58 7.60 2.12
CA PRO A 33 -20.70 8.51 2.36
C PRO A 33 -20.69 9.19 3.73
N ASN A 34 -20.03 8.55 4.71
CA ASN A 34 -19.97 9.05 6.08
C ASN A 34 -18.66 9.80 6.37
N GLY A 35 -17.89 10.14 5.34
CA GLY A 35 -16.65 10.89 5.46
C GLY A 35 -15.39 10.02 5.39
N PRO A 36 -14.23 10.62 5.70
CA PRO A 36 -12.96 9.90 5.61
C PRO A 36 -12.80 8.90 6.76
N HIS A 37 -12.08 7.81 6.46
CA HIS A 37 -11.76 6.74 7.40
C HIS A 37 -10.32 6.31 7.18
N THR A 38 -9.61 5.95 8.25
CA THR A 38 -8.25 5.41 8.17
C THR A 38 -8.12 4.14 9.00
N ALA A 39 -7.37 3.18 8.49
CA ALA A 39 -7.06 1.95 9.21
C ALA A 39 -5.73 1.38 8.73
N PRO A 40 -4.95 0.72 9.62
CA PRO A 40 -3.74 0.05 9.21
C PRO A 40 -4.05 -1.32 8.59
N ALA A 41 -3.17 -1.78 7.72
CA ALA A 41 -3.25 -3.10 7.14
C ALA A 41 -1.85 -3.68 6.95
N TRP A 42 -1.75 -5.01 7.01
CA TRP A 42 -0.59 -5.71 6.49
C TRP A 42 -0.65 -5.63 4.96
N PHE A 43 0.50 -5.56 4.32
CA PHE A 43 0.55 -5.37 2.88
C PHE A 43 1.77 -6.01 2.26
N LEU A 44 1.70 -6.19 0.95
CA LEU A 44 2.82 -6.60 0.13
C LEU A 44 3.14 -5.47 -0.85
N TRP A 45 4.41 -5.10 -0.94
CA TRP A 45 4.91 -4.25 -2.01
C TRP A 45 5.51 -5.16 -3.08
N THR A 46 4.92 -5.21 -4.25
CA THR A 46 5.34 -6.07 -5.34
C THR A 46 5.03 -5.43 -6.68
N ASP A 47 5.94 -5.54 -7.63
CA ASP A 47 5.81 -4.91 -8.95
C ASP A 47 5.45 -3.42 -8.87
N ASP A 48 6.04 -2.75 -7.88
CA ASP A 48 5.82 -1.33 -7.58
C ASP A 48 4.36 -0.98 -7.28
N THR A 49 3.62 -1.93 -6.74
CA THR A 49 2.23 -1.76 -6.29
C THR A 49 2.05 -2.23 -4.86
N VAL A 50 0.99 -1.74 -4.23
CA VAL A 50 0.55 -2.19 -2.89
C VAL A 50 -0.55 -3.25 -3.06
N VAL A 51 -0.38 -4.39 -2.40
CA VAL A 51 -1.39 -5.45 -2.33
C VAL A 51 -1.79 -5.64 -0.87
N PHE A 52 -3.08 -5.63 -0.60
CA PHE A 52 -3.63 -5.93 0.72
C PHE A 52 -4.96 -6.67 0.58
N ALA A 53 -5.42 -7.30 1.66
CA ALA A 53 -6.72 -7.96 1.69
C ALA A 53 -7.51 -7.49 2.90
N THR A 54 -8.83 -7.50 2.77
CA THR A 54 -9.76 -7.15 3.85
C THR A 54 -11.08 -7.89 3.66
N GLY A 55 -11.86 -8.05 4.72
CA GLY A 55 -13.22 -8.57 4.62
C GLY A 55 -14.10 -7.64 3.79
N ARG A 56 -14.98 -8.21 2.99
CA ARG A 56 -15.88 -7.43 2.11
C ARG A 56 -16.89 -6.57 2.87
N ASP A 57 -17.13 -6.88 4.12
CA ASP A 57 -18.06 -6.17 4.99
C ASP A 57 -17.38 -5.15 5.91
N THR A 58 -16.08 -4.96 5.79
CA THR A 58 -15.37 -3.94 6.56
C THR A 58 -15.71 -2.53 6.07
N HIS A 59 -15.51 -1.54 6.94
CA HIS A 59 -15.68 -0.14 6.58
C HIS A 59 -14.81 0.24 5.37
N LYS A 60 -13.57 -0.18 5.40
CA LYS A 60 -12.59 0.05 4.33
C LYS A 60 -13.10 -0.51 2.98
N ALA A 61 -13.58 -1.75 2.96
CA ALA A 61 -14.07 -2.38 1.74
C ALA A 61 -15.31 -1.66 1.18
N ARG A 62 -16.22 -1.26 2.03
CA ARG A 62 -17.41 -0.51 1.63
C ARG A 62 -17.05 0.85 1.07
N ASP A 63 -16.12 1.55 1.69
CA ASP A 63 -15.63 2.84 1.19
C ASP A 63 -14.98 2.70 -0.18
N ILE A 64 -14.14 1.68 -0.38
CA ILE A 64 -13.47 1.43 -1.67
C ILE A 64 -14.50 1.13 -2.77
N GLU A 65 -15.55 0.40 -2.45
CA GLU A 65 -16.63 0.12 -3.41
C GLU A 65 -17.37 1.41 -3.79
N PHE A 66 -17.55 2.31 -2.84
CA PHE A 66 -18.19 3.61 -3.08
C PHE A 66 -17.25 4.56 -3.84
N ASP A 67 -15.99 4.66 -3.43
CA ASP A 67 -14.96 5.50 -4.05
C ASP A 67 -13.61 4.77 -3.96
N PRO A 68 -13.08 4.26 -5.09
CA PRO A 68 -11.85 3.48 -5.08
C PRO A 68 -10.59 4.30 -4.84
N ARG A 69 -10.66 5.62 -4.82
CA ARG A 69 -9.49 6.46 -4.54
C ARG A 69 -9.05 6.29 -3.10
N VAL A 70 -7.76 6.04 -2.89
CA VAL A 70 -7.19 5.83 -1.58
C VAL A 70 -5.90 6.63 -1.42
N ARG A 71 -5.59 6.95 -0.18
CA ARG A 71 -4.27 7.43 0.21
C ARG A 71 -3.66 6.46 1.20
N LEU A 72 -2.37 6.23 1.06
CA LEU A 72 -1.65 5.31 1.92
C LEU A 72 -0.42 6.01 2.46
N HIS A 73 -0.01 5.62 3.68
CA HIS A 73 1.25 6.10 4.22
C HIS A 73 1.85 5.07 5.18
N LEU A 74 3.17 5.11 5.33
CA LEU A 74 3.88 4.34 6.33
C LEU A 74 3.70 4.95 7.72
N ASP A 75 4.11 4.22 8.77
CA ASP A 75 3.84 4.62 10.16
C ASP A 75 4.56 5.88 10.61
N SER A 76 5.77 6.14 10.08
CA SER A 76 6.60 7.23 10.58
C SER A 76 6.09 8.60 10.11
N GLY A 77 5.90 9.51 11.06
CA GLY A 77 5.70 10.93 10.77
C GLY A 77 7.01 11.72 10.66
N HIS A 78 8.14 11.05 10.86
CA HIS A 78 9.48 11.63 10.78
C HIS A 78 10.11 11.39 9.40
N ASP A 79 10.14 10.13 8.99
CA ASP A 79 10.59 9.72 7.66
C ASP A 79 9.37 9.28 6.87
N VAL A 80 8.72 10.24 6.23
CA VAL A 80 7.38 10.09 5.68
C VAL A 80 7.41 9.49 4.29
N VAL A 81 6.50 8.55 4.03
CA VAL A 81 6.17 8.06 2.69
C VAL A 81 4.67 8.07 2.52
N PHE A 82 4.21 8.79 1.51
CA PHE A 82 2.82 8.86 1.08
C PHE A 82 2.65 8.32 -0.33
N LEU A 83 1.51 7.67 -0.55
CA LEU A 83 1.09 7.22 -1.88
C LEU A 83 -0.37 7.63 -2.10
N SER A 84 -0.72 7.87 -3.33
CA SER A 84 -2.12 7.98 -3.74
C SER A 84 -2.38 7.09 -4.94
N GLY A 85 -3.57 6.54 -5.05
CA GLY A 85 -3.94 5.69 -6.16
C GLY A 85 -5.39 5.21 -6.04
N ARG A 86 -5.73 4.21 -6.83
CA ARG A 86 -7.04 3.57 -6.82
C ARG A 86 -6.88 2.12 -6.38
N ALA A 87 -7.75 1.66 -5.48
CA ALA A 87 -7.78 0.27 -5.05
C ALA A 87 -8.67 -0.53 -6.03
N GLU A 88 -8.07 -1.46 -6.73
CA GLU A 88 -8.76 -2.32 -7.69
C GLU A 88 -8.79 -3.76 -7.17
N PRO A 89 -9.93 -4.46 -7.24
CA PRO A 89 -9.99 -5.87 -6.87
C PRO A 89 -9.04 -6.71 -7.72
N ILE A 90 -8.37 -7.68 -7.08
CA ILE A 90 -7.47 -8.59 -7.76
C ILE A 90 -8.25 -9.83 -8.19
N PRO A 91 -8.20 -10.22 -9.48
CA PRO A 91 -8.83 -11.47 -9.94
C PRO A 91 -8.25 -12.70 -9.24
N ASP A 92 -9.08 -13.71 -9.01
CA ASP A 92 -8.68 -14.92 -8.30
C ASP A 92 -7.49 -15.63 -8.94
N GLU A 93 -7.40 -15.62 -10.26
CA GLU A 93 -6.30 -16.25 -11.00
C GLU A 93 -4.94 -15.61 -10.75
N GLU A 94 -4.89 -14.37 -10.26
CA GLU A 94 -3.65 -13.69 -9.91
C GLU A 94 -3.22 -13.92 -8.47
N LEU A 95 -4.07 -14.52 -7.63
CA LEU A 95 -3.80 -14.67 -6.20
C LEU A 95 -2.67 -15.65 -5.85
N PRO A 96 -2.47 -16.80 -6.53
CA PRO A 96 -1.46 -17.76 -6.09
C PRO A 96 -0.05 -17.21 -5.91
N PRO A 97 0.56 -16.48 -6.87
CA PRO A 97 1.90 -15.93 -6.67
C PRO A 97 1.92 -14.84 -5.60
N LEU A 98 0.85 -14.06 -5.46
CA LEU A 98 0.73 -13.03 -4.42
C LEU A 98 0.63 -13.66 -3.03
N ASN A 99 -0.11 -14.73 -2.90
CA ASN A 99 -0.24 -15.49 -1.67
C ASN A 99 1.12 -16.06 -1.24
N GLN A 100 1.90 -16.57 -2.18
CA GLN A 100 3.26 -17.06 -1.94
C GLN A 100 4.16 -15.93 -1.41
N ALA A 101 4.19 -14.80 -2.10
CA ALA A 101 5.02 -13.65 -1.73
C ALA A 101 4.60 -13.06 -0.38
N TYR A 102 3.29 -12.98 -0.13
CA TYR A 102 2.77 -12.50 1.15
C TYR A 102 3.19 -13.41 2.31
N GLY A 103 3.10 -14.72 2.13
CA GLY A 103 3.55 -15.69 3.12
C GLY A 103 5.06 -15.65 3.36
N ASP A 104 5.86 -15.34 2.33
CA ASP A 104 7.31 -15.15 2.47
C ASP A 104 7.64 -13.94 3.36
N LYS A 105 6.84 -12.88 3.26
CA LYS A 105 7.03 -11.67 4.06
C LYS A 105 6.57 -11.86 5.51
N TYR A 106 5.44 -12.52 5.72
CA TYR A 106 4.79 -12.64 7.02
C TYR A 106 4.89 -14.06 7.56
N VAL A 107 6.13 -14.50 7.83
CA VAL A 107 6.40 -15.80 8.44
C VAL A 107 6.54 -15.61 9.94
N GLU A 108 5.81 -16.41 10.72
CA GLU A 108 5.96 -16.45 12.17
C GLU A 108 7.33 -17.06 12.50
N PRO A 109 8.20 -16.39 13.29
CA PRO A 109 9.61 -16.76 13.40
C PRO A 109 9.90 -18.04 14.18
N VAL A 110 8.99 -18.49 15.05
CA VAL A 110 9.22 -19.66 15.90
C VAL A 110 8.84 -20.97 15.18
N LEU A 111 7.64 -21.02 14.61
CA LEU A 111 7.11 -22.22 13.97
C LEU A 111 7.18 -22.20 12.45
N GLY A 112 7.59 -21.09 11.86
CA GLY A 112 7.63 -20.94 10.42
C GLY A 112 6.26 -20.90 9.75
N ILE A 113 5.21 -20.57 10.50
CA ILE A 113 3.85 -20.48 9.95
C ILE A 113 3.75 -19.23 9.07
N ARG A 114 3.28 -19.45 7.85
CA ARG A 114 3.14 -18.39 6.83
C ARG A 114 1.73 -17.84 6.88
N ALA A 115 1.62 -16.50 6.96
CA ALA A 115 0.31 -15.85 6.94
C ALA A 115 -0.31 -15.91 5.54
N PRO A 116 -1.57 -16.31 5.42
CA PRO A 116 -2.27 -16.23 4.13
C PRO A 116 -2.74 -14.81 3.84
N LEU A 117 -2.70 -14.42 2.58
CA LEU A 117 -3.27 -13.15 2.13
C LEU A 117 -4.80 -13.15 2.26
N ILE A 118 -5.42 -14.23 1.85
CA ILE A 118 -6.87 -14.46 2.01
C ILE A 118 -7.07 -15.47 3.13
N THR A 119 -7.78 -15.05 4.19
CA THR A 119 -8.02 -15.88 5.38
C THR A 119 -9.41 -16.51 5.40
N GLU A 120 -10.38 -15.89 4.73
CA GLU A 120 -11.80 -16.30 4.72
C GLU A 120 -12.40 -16.06 3.34
N GLU A 121 -13.49 -16.75 3.03
CA GLU A 121 -14.19 -16.61 1.74
C GLU A 121 -14.68 -15.19 1.47
N ASN A 122 -15.06 -14.45 2.51
CA ASN A 122 -15.52 -13.07 2.35
C ASN A 122 -14.38 -12.07 2.21
N ASN A 123 -13.13 -12.50 2.25
CA ASN A 123 -11.99 -11.61 2.03
C ASN A 123 -11.86 -11.28 0.54
N ARG A 124 -11.41 -10.07 0.28
CA ARG A 124 -11.06 -9.61 -1.06
C ARG A 124 -9.68 -8.97 -1.02
N ALA A 125 -8.86 -9.30 -2.01
CA ALA A 125 -7.58 -8.65 -2.22
C ALA A 125 -7.72 -7.46 -3.17
N TYR A 126 -6.97 -6.43 -2.89
CA TYR A 126 -6.91 -5.19 -3.69
C TYR A 126 -5.48 -4.89 -4.07
N ARG A 127 -5.32 -4.34 -5.27
CA ARG A 127 -4.06 -3.76 -5.73
C ARG A 127 -4.23 -2.26 -5.85
N VAL A 128 -3.29 -1.52 -5.28
CA VAL A 128 -3.20 -0.08 -5.50
C VAL A 128 -1.97 0.18 -6.36
N VAL A 129 -2.21 0.67 -7.58
CA VAL A 129 -1.14 1.19 -8.43
C VAL A 129 -0.94 2.64 -8.03
N PRO A 130 0.20 3.01 -7.42
CA PRO A 130 0.41 4.38 -6.99
C PRO A 130 0.44 5.32 -8.20
N ARG A 131 -0.37 6.34 -8.13
CA ARG A 131 -0.35 7.44 -9.09
C ARG A 131 0.71 8.47 -8.70
N THR A 132 0.79 8.76 -7.41
CA THR A 132 1.78 9.68 -6.86
C THR A 132 2.47 9.06 -5.66
N LEU A 133 3.74 9.39 -5.50
CA LEU A 133 4.56 9.08 -4.34
C LEU A 133 5.12 10.41 -3.81
N SER A 134 5.17 10.55 -2.49
CA SER A 134 5.82 11.68 -1.84
C SER A 134 6.57 11.17 -0.62
N ALA A 135 7.73 11.73 -0.37
CA ALA A 135 8.55 11.37 0.79
C ALA A 135 9.31 12.57 1.32
N TRP A 136 9.56 12.59 2.62
CA TRP A 136 10.48 13.54 3.24
C TRP A 136 11.13 12.91 4.47
N LEU A 137 12.22 13.54 4.92
CA LEU A 137 13.07 13.01 5.99
C LEU A 137 13.12 13.95 7.18
N TYR A 138 13.36 13.38 8.36
CA TYR A 138 13.62 14.13 9.61
C TYR A 138 12.48 15.07 10.01
N GLY A 139 11.24 14.74 9.67
CA GLY A 139 10.10 15.61 9.92
C GLY A 139 10.17 16.97 9.20
N ASN A 140 11.10 17.09 8.27
CA ASN A 140 11.34 18.33 7.54
C ASN A 140 10.66 18.29 6.16
N ILE A 141 9.50 18.93 6.05
CA ILE A 141 8.77 18.97 4.79
C ILE A 141 9.56 19.70 3.67
N GLY A 142 10.56 20.50 4.04
CA GLY A 142 11.46 21.12 3.06
C GLY A 142 12.30 20.12 2.29
N SER A 143 12.45 18.86 2.81
CA SER A 143 13.11 17.77 2.10
C SER A 143 12.17 16.99 1.17
N ARG A 144 10.91 17.39 1.06
CA ARG A 144 9.90 16.68 0.26
C ARG A 144 10.35 16.45 -1.17
N THR A 145 10.20 15.24 -1.63
CA THR A 145 10.43 14.82 -3.01
C THR A 145 9.19 14.09 -3.50
N ASP A 146 8.78 14.39 -4.71
CA ASP A 146 7.54 13.88 -5.32
C ASP A 146 7.84 13.15 -6.62
N TRP A 147 7.07 12.09 -6.86
CA TRP A 147 7.12 11.31 -8.10
C TRP A 147 5.69 11.02 -8.57
N GLU A 148 5.57 10.84 -9.87
CA GLU A 148 4.35 10.34 -10.50
C GLU A 148 4.67 9.08 -11.29
N SER A 149 3.74 8.12 -11.28
CA SER A 149 3.86 6.96 -12.17
C SER A 149 3.59 7.39 -13.61
N ASP A 150 4.31 6.75 -14.54
CA ASP A 150 4.04 6.96 -15.95
C ASP A 150 2.66 6.39 -16.30
N PRO A 151 1.89 7.03 -17.20
CA PRO A 151 0.63 6.48 -17.68
C PRO A 151 0.86 5.12 -18.32
N LEU A 152 -0.03 4.17 -18.04
CA LEU A 152 -0.05 2.85 -18.66
C LEU A 152 -0.67 2.93 -20.05
#